data_dfcc6d26ed88922890489bcfb20f1e7c
#
_entry.id   dfcc6d26ed88922890489bcfb20f1e7c
#
_cell.length_a   1.000
_cell.length_b   1.000
_cell.length_c   1.000
_cell.angle_alpha   90.00
_cell.angle_beta   90.00
_cell.angle_gamma   90.00
#
_symmetry.space_group_name_H-M   'P 1'
#
loop_
_entity.id
_entity.type
_entity.pdbx_description
1 polymer ?
#
loop_
_entity_poly.entity_id
_entity_poly.type
_entity_poly.pdbx_seq_one_letter_code
_entity_poly.pdbx_strand_id
1 'polypeptide(L)'
;MKNNVLSGLTVGIIALPLSMALAIATGVPPELGLYTAIIAGTFAAIFGSSKVNISGPTAAFIVILIPIVNEFGVSGLLICGLLSGFILLIAGFLKLGTLIEIVPYPVTVGFTSGIAVVIATYQIKDFFGLSIEKFEGHYLEKIVQIFNSFSTFKTSELAVGIVTLFILIFWQKTKSKIPSALVALGFITVIVYIANIYFPQLNISTVYSTFHYKIGNLEGQGIPPIPLQFELPWSYLNTDQINLDLFYKLLPHSIAIAILGALESLLCAVISDGMTGHKTDPNKELIGQGITNIIVPFFGGIPATAAIARTVVNVKSGATSKISSVI
;
A
#
# COMPACT_ATOMS: atom_id res chain seq x y z
N MET A 1 -8.08 9.26 25.43
CA MET A 1 -6.95 9.86 24.71
C MET A 1 -5.71 8.96 24.69
N LYS A 2 -5.20 8.50 25.86
CA LYS A 2 -4.02 7.61 25.95
C LYS A 2 -4.09 6.36 25.05
N ASN A 3 -5.22 5.65 25.03
CA ASN A 3 -5.40 4.45 24.22
C ASN A 3 -5.34 4.75 22.71
N ASN A 4 -5.88 5.86 22.26
CA ASN A 4 -5.83 6.27 20.84
C ASN A 4 -4.39 6.61 20.40
N VAL A 5 -3.60 7.25 21.27
CA VAL A 5 -2.18 7.51 21.00
C VAL A 5 -1.38 6.21 20.91
N LEU A 6 -1.56 5.30 21.88
CA LEU A 6 -0.89 4.01 21.86
C LEU A 6 -1.29 3.16 20.64
N SER A 7 -2.57 3.18 20.29
CA SER A 7 -3.07 2.49 19.11
C SER A 7 -2.47 3.07 17.83
N GLY A 8 -2.49 4.39 17.67
CA GLY A 8 -1.89 5.09 16.53
C GLY A 8 -0.41 4.77 16.37
N LEU A 9 0.37 4.88 17.47
CA LEU A 9 1.79 4.51 17.45
C LEU A 9 2.00 3.04 17.06
N THR A 10 1.19 2.11 17.60
CA THR A 10 1.29 0.69 17.25
C THR A 10 1.05 0.46 15.77
N VAL A 11 0.02 1.10 15.21
CA VAL A 11 -0.31 0.99 13.79
C VAL A 11 0.74 1.70 12.92
N GLY A 12 1.21 2.88 13.33
CA GLY A 12 2.23 3.65 12.63
C GLY A 12 3.52 2.86 12.43
N ILE A 13 4.01 2.23 13.51
CA ILE A 13 5.24 1.40 13.43
C ILE A 13 5.05 0.21 12.45
N ILE A 14 3.86 -0.38 12.37
CA ILE A 14 3.57 -1.46 11.39
C ILE A 14 3.39 -0.88 9.99
N ALA A 15 2.76 0.27 9.88
CA ALA A 15 2.42 0.90 8.61
C ALA A 15 3.66 1.36 7.83
N LEU A 16 4.71 1.83 8.51
CA LEU A 16 5.93 2.32 7.86
C LEU A 16 6.55 1.28 6.90
N PRO A 17 7.01 0.11 7.38
CA PRO A 17 7.63 -0.89 6.50
C PRO A 17 6.64 -1.48 5.51
N LEU A 18 5.37 -1.66 5.91
CA LEU A 18 4.34 -2.19 5.04
C LEU A 18 4.06 -1.24 3.87
N SER A 19 3.99 0.06 4.11
CA SER A 19 3.73 1.05 3.06
C SER A 19 4.89 1.13 2.06
N MET A 20 6.13 1.03 2.53
CA MET A 20 7.31 0.90 1.66
C MET A 20 7.25 -0.37 0.81
N ALA A 21 6.95 -1.52 1.43
CA ALA A 21 6.84 -2.78 0.71
C ALA A 21 5.76 -2.75 -0.37
N LEU A 22 4.62 -2.09 -0.12
CA LEU A 22 3.53 -1.94 -1.10
C LEU A 22 3.92 -1.02 -2.26
N ALA A 23 4.68 0.06 -2.00
CA ALA A 23 5.23 0.91 -3.06
C ALA A 23 6.22 0.12 -3.92
N ILE A 24 7.15 -0.61 -3.31
CA ILE A 24 8.12 -1.47 -4.01
C ILE A 24 7.39 -2.52 -4.86
N ALA A 25 6.39 -3.19 -4.30
CA ALA A 25 5.60 -4.19 -5.00
C ALA A 25 4.81 -3.59 -6.19
N THR A 26 4.48 -2.30 -6.15
CA THR A 26 3.85 -1.58 -7.26
C THR A 26 4.87 -1.15 -8.34
N GLY A 27 6.16 -1.20 -8.03
CA GLY A 27 7.24 -0.80 -8.94
C GLY A 27 7.64 0.67 -8.81
N VAL A 28 7.34 1.31 -7.69
CA VAL A 28 7.71 2.70 -7.40
C VAL A 28 8.64 2.78 -6.19
N PRO A 29 9.37 3.90 -6.03
CA PRO A 29 10.26 4.10 -4.89
C PRO A 29 9.55 3.97 -3.53
N PRO A 30 10.23 3.42 -2.50
CA PRO A 30 9.61 3.13 -1.19
C PRO A 30 9.09 4.39 -0.47
N GLU A 31 9.71 5.54 -0.65
CA GLU A 31 9.29 6.81 -0.05
C GLU A 31 7.88 7.22 -0.47
N LEU A 32 7.44 6.91 -1.70
CA LEU A 32 6.09 7.23 -2.16
C LEU A 32 5.03 6.48 -1.33
N GLY A 33 5.35 5.28 -0.87
CA GLY A 33 4.51 4.53 0.06
C GLY A 33 4.41 5.20 1.43
N LEU A 34 5.51 5.74 1.95
CA LEU A 34 5.53 6.49 3.22
C LEU A 34 4.71 7.77 3.10
N TYR A 35 4.92 8.54 2.04
CA TYR A 35 4.16 9.78 1.78
C TYR A 35 2.66 9.49 1.69
N THR A 36 2.30 8.40 1.00
CA THR A 36 0.92 7.94 0.94
C THR A 36 0.35 7.65 2.33
N ALA A 37 1.08 6.91 3.17
CA ALA A 37 0.59 6.54 4.50
C ALA A 37 0.36 7.78 5.38
N ILE A 38 1.27 8.74 5.36
CA ILE A 38 1.18 9.97 6.15
C ILE A 38 0.00 10.83 5.68
N ILE A 39 -0.04 11.13 4.39
CA ILE A 39 -1.05 12.02 3.82
C ILE A 39 -2.42 11.34 3.83
N ALA A 40 -2.53 10.11 3.34
CA ALA A 40 -3.82 9.42 3.29
C ALA A 40 -4.35 9.09 4.68
N GLY A 41 -3.50 8.66 5.62
CA GLY A 41 -3.90 8.42 7.01
C GLY A 41 -4.51 9.65 7.64
N THR A 42 -3.86 10.81 7.46
CA THR A 42 -4.29 12.09 8.02
C THR A 42 -5.58 12.60 7.37
N PHE A 43 -5.59 12.73 6.03
CA PHE A 43 -6.72 13.37 5.34
C PHE A 43 -7.97 12.48 5.32
N ALA A 44 -7.83 11.16 5.15
CA ALA A 44 -8.97 10.25 5.26
C ALA A 44 -9.58 10.25 6.67
N ALA A 45 -8.76 10.34 7.73
CA ALA A 45 -9.27 10.48 9.09
C ALA A 45 -10.02 11.80 9.30
N ILE A 46 -9.54 12.91 8.76
CA ILE A 46 -10.18 14.22 8.89
C ILE A 46 -11.50 14.27 8.15
N PHE A 47 -11.50 13.92 6.87
CA PHE A 47 -12.64 14.09 5.96
C PHE A 47 -13.57 12.88 5.88
N GLY A 48 -13.09 11.67 6.17
CA GLY A 48 -13.90 10.45 6.20
C GLY A 48 -14.89 10.43 7.36
N SER A 49 -15.78 9.46 7.33
CA SER A 49 -16.84 9.26 8.33
C SER A 49 -16.43 8.29 9.43
N SER A 50 -15.63 7.30 9.11
CA SER A 50 -15.17 6.31 10.10
C SER A 50 -14.32 6.94 11.19
N LYS A 51 -14.46 6.41 12.41
CA LYS A 51 -13.69 6.87 13.58
C LYS A 51 -12.35 6.16 13.75
N VAL A 52 -12.16 5.04 13.09
CA VAL A 52 -11.03 4.14 13.36
C VAL A 52 -10.36 3.57 12.11
N ASN A 53 -10.89 3.84 10.91
CA ASN A 53 -10.27 3.38 9.67
C ASN A 53 -8.87 3.96 9.49
N ILE A 54 -7.96 3.10 9.04
CA ILE A 54 -6.60 3.49 8.68
C ILE A 54 -6.49 3.44 7.16
N SER A 55 -6.30 4.59 6.54
CA SER A 55 -6.10 4.72 5.09
C SER A 55 -4.62 4.80 4.71
N GLY A 56 -4.29 4.39 3.50
CA GLY A 56 -2.94 4.40 2.96
C GLY A 56 -2.81 3.46 1.77
N PRO A 57 -1.60 3.14 1.32
CA PRO A 57 -1.42 2.18 0.23
C PRO A 57 -1.91 0.80 0.67
N THR A 58 -2.56 0.06 -0.24
CA THR A 58 -3.09 -1.29 0.05
C THR A 58 -2.61 -2.31 -0.97
N ALA A 59 -2.54 -3.56 -0.52
CA ALA A 59 -2.12 -4.67 -1.35
C ALA A 59 -3.08 -4.92 -2.54
N ALA A 60 -4.35 -4.64 -2.37
CA ALA A 60 -5.35 -4.81 -3.44
C ALA A 60 -5.08 -3.90 -4.65
N PHE A 61 -4.52 -2.73 -4.42
CA PHE A 61 -4.17 -1.82 -5.50
C PHE A 61 -3.00 -2.28 -6.35
N ILE A 62 -2.07 -3.09 -5.84
CA ILE A 62 -0.86 -3.55 -6.56
C ILE A 62 -1.21 -4.07 -7.95
N VAL A 63 -2.26 -4.90 -8.06
CA VAL A 63 -2.67 -5.54 -9.30
C VAL A 63 -3.04 -4.53 -10.39
N ILE A 64 -3.66 -3.42 -10.00
CA ILE A 64 -4.10 -2.34 -10.92
C ILE A 64 -2.97 -1.33 -11.15
N LEU A 65 -2.16 -1.05 -10.13
CA LEU A 65 -1.13 -0.01 -10.21
C LEU A 65 0.11 -0.45 -11.02
N ILE A 66 0.51 -1.73 -10.97
CA ILE A 66 1.66 -2.24 -11.74
C ILE A 66 1.54 -1.95 -13.24
N PRO A 67 0.43 -2.28 -13.94
CA PRO A 67 0.28 -1.96 -15.36
C PRO A 67 0.40 -0.46 -15.63
N ILE A 68 -0.17 0.38 -14.78
CA ILE A 68 -0.13 1.84 -14.92
C ILE A 68 1.32 2.36 -14.82
N VAL A 69 2.08 1.88 -13.83
CA VAL A 69 3.49 2.25 -13.65
C VAL A 69 4.33 1.80 -14.85
N ASN A 70 4.09 0.60 -15.35
CA ASN A 70 4.85 0.05 -16.48
C ASN A 70 4.59 0.81 -17.78
N GLU A 71 3.36 1.27 -18.01
CA GLU A 71 2.95 1.92 -19.27
C GLU A 71 3.13 3.45 -19.21
N PHE A 72 2.77 4.08 -18.09
CA PHE A 72 2.68 5.54 -17.96
C PHE A 72 3.67 6.13 -16.93
N GLY A 73 4.46 5.29 -16.26
CA GLY A 73 5.40 5.72 -15.22
C GLY A 73 4.72 6.24 -13.95
N VAL A 74 5.52 6.85 -13.08
CA VAL A 74 5.07 7.39 -11.80
C VAL A 74 4.05 8.53 -12.00
N SER A 75 4.31 9.46 -12.92
CA SER A 75 3.37 10.56 -13.17
C SER A 75 2.00 10.09 -13.65
N GLY A 76 1.96 9.08 -14.54
CA GLY A 76 0.69 8.48 -14.95
C GLY A 76 -0.07 7.89 -13.76
N LEU A 77 0.65 7.23 -12.84
CA LEU A 77 0.06 6.70 -11.61
C LEU A 77 -0.51 7.81 -10.71
N LEU A 78 0.24 8.90 -10.51
CA LEU A 78 -0.21 10.03 -9.69
C LEU A 78 -1.44 10.72 -10.30
N ILE A 79 -1.47 10.89 -11.62
CA ILE A 79 -2.63 11.44 -12.33
C ILE A 79 -3.84 10.50 -12.23
N CYS A 80 -3.65 9.18 -12.35
CA CYS A 80 -4.72 8.21 -12.10
C CYS A 80 -5.28 8.32 -10.68
N GLY A 81 -4.40 8.50 -9.68
CA GLY A 81 -4.80 8.74 -8.30
C GLY A 81 -5.67 9.99 -8.16
N LEU A 82 -5.22 11.10 -8.75
CA LEU A 82 -5.95 12.37 -8.77
C LEU A 82 -7.34 12.22 -9.41
N LEU A 83 -7.40 11.62 -10.60
CA LEU A 83 -8.67 11.39 -11.30
C LEU A 83 -9.60 10.44 -10.54
N SER A 84 -9.06 9.38 -9.94
CA SER A 84 -9.84 8.47 -9.10
C SER A 84 -10.43 9.18 -7.89
N GLY A 85 -9.70 10.14 -7.32
CA GLY A 85 -10.17 10.99 -6.24
C GLY A 85 -11.40 11.83 -6.64
N PHE A 86 -11.37 12.44 -7.83
CA PHE A 86 -12.54 13.16 -8.35
C PHE A 86 -13.73 12.23 -8.59
N ILE A 87 -13.52 11.02 -9.13
CA ILE A 87 -14.56 10.03 -9.34
C ILE A 87 -15.19 9.61 -8.01
N LEU A 88 -14.39 9.32 -6.98
CA LEU A 88 -14.87 8.99 -5.64
C LEU A 88 -15.66 10.13 -5.00
N LEU A 89 -15.20 11.36 -5.17
CA LEU A 89 -15.87 12.55 -4.66
C LEU A 89 -17.26 12.70 -5.29
N ILE A 90 -17.35 12.57 -6.61
CA ILE A 90 -18.61 12.60 -7.35
C ILE A 90 -19.52 11.45 -6.89
N ALA A 91 -18.98 10.22 -6.77
CA ALA A 91 -19.72 9.06 -6.29
C ALA A 91 -20.32 9.28 -4.89
N GLY A 92 -19.55 9.90 -3.98
CA GLY A 92 -20.03 10.26 -2.65
C GLY A 92 -21.16 11.28 -2.66
N PHE A 93 -21.05 12.34 -3.48
CA PHE A 93 -22.13 13.33 -3.64
C PHE A 93 -23.38 12.76 -4.30
N LEU A 94 -23.25 11.86 -5.25
CA LEU A 94 -24.36 11.12 -5.87
C LEU A 94 -24.94 10.02 -4.97
N LYS A 95 -24.44 9.90 -3.73
CA LYS A 95 -24.88 8.91 -2.72
C LYS A 95 -24.70 7.45 -3.17
N LEU A 96 -23.71 7.17 -4.02
CA LEU A 96 -23.42 5.81 -4.49
C LEU A 96 -22.76 4.93 -3.42
N GLY A 97 -22.32 5.50 -2.30
CA GLY A 97 -21.77 4.74 -1.17
C GLY A 97 -22.76 3.74 -0.57
N THR A 98 -24.06 4.03 -0.64
CA THR A 98 -25.10 3.09 -0.18
C THR A 98 -25.21 1.82 -1.04
N LEU A 99 -24.67 1.83 -2.26
CA LEU A 99 -24.64 0.65 -3.13
C LEU A 99 -23.78 -0.49 -2.56
N ILE A 100 -22.89 -0.22 -1.60
CA ILE A 100 -22.11 -1.28 -0.94
C ILE A 100 -23.01 -2.30 -0.25
N GLU A 101 -24.16 -1.89 0.25
CA GLU A 101 -25.14 -2.77 0.91
C GLU A 101 -25.73 -3.81 -0.06
N ILE A 102 -25.63 -3.56 -1.37
CA ILE A 102 -26.13 -4.46 -2.41
C ILE A 102 -25.08 -5.51 -2.80
N VAL A 103 -23.79 -5.28 -2.45
CA VAL A 103 -22.72 -6.20 -2.83
C VAL A 103 -22.81 -7.49 -2.00
N PRO A 104 -23.08 -8.65 -2.64
CA PRO A 104 -23.23 -9.92 -1.92
C PRO A 104 -21.90 -10.34 -1.28
N TYR A 105 -21.97 -10.92 -0.09
CA TYR A 105 -20.80 -11.42 0.65
C TYR A 105 -19.89 -12.35 -0.18
N PRO A 106 -20.41 -13.28 -1.01
CA PRO A 106 -19.54 -14.11 -1.86
C PRO A 106 -18.68 -13.33 -2.84
N VAL A 107 -19.16 -12.17 -3.34
CA VAL A 107 -18.39 -11.31 -4.24
C VAL A 107 -17.20 -10.70 -3.51
N THR A 108 -17.38 -10.23 -2.28
CA THR A 108 -16.31 -9.65 -1.47
C THR A 108 -15.26 -10.70 -1.09
N VAL A 109 -15.68 -11.92 -0.74
CA VAL A 109 -14.77 -13.04 -0.44
C VAL A 109 -14.02 -13.48 -1.68
N GLY A 110 -14.71 -13.62 -2.83
CA GLY A 110 -14.08 -13.98 -4.10
C GLY A 110 -13.03 -12.97 -4.54
N PHE A 111 -13.37 -11.68 -4.43
CA PHE A 111 -12.48 -10.57 -4.74
C PHE A 111 -11.21 -10.56 -3.87
N THR A 112 -11.38 -10.60 -2.53
CA THR A 112 -10.24 -10.61 -1.59
C THR A 112 -9.36 -11.85 -1.75
N SER A 113 -9.96 -13.02 -2.01
CA SER A 113 -9.22 -14.27 -2.25
C SER A 113 -8.46 -14.20 -3.57
N GLY A 114 -9.06 -13.66 -4.63
CA GLY A 114 -8.39 -13.45 -5.92
C GLY A 114 -7.17 -12.54 -5.79
N ILE A 115 -7.31 -11.42 -5.09
CA ILE A 115 -6.19 -10.51 -4.79
C ILE A 115 -5.10 -11.24 -4.02
N ALA A 116 -5.44 -12.01 -2.99
CA ALA A 116 -4.46 -12.75 -2.19
C ALA A 116 -3.64 -13.73 -3.04
N VAL A 117 -4.27 -14.44 -3.99
CA VAL A 117 -3.59 -15.35 -4.93
C VAL A 117 -2.62 -14.57 -5.82
N VAL A 118 -3.05 -13.45 -6.40
CA VAL A 118 -2.20 -12.64 -7.28
C VAL A 118 -1.00 -12.07 -6.53
N ILE A 119 -1.23 -11.54 -5.31
CA ILE A 119 -0.14 -11.02 -4.47
C ILE A 119 0.84 -12.14 -4.11
N ALA A 120 0.34 -13.30 -3.66
CA ALA A 120 1.19 -14.44 -3.35
C ALA A 120 2.06 -14.84 -4.56
N THR A 121 1.47 -14.84 -5.76
CA THR A 121 2.20 -15.14 -6.99
C THR A 121 3.34 -14.13 -7.25
N TYR A 122 3.08 -12.84 -7.10
CA TYR A 122 4.13 -11.83 -7.33
C TYR A 122 5.22 -11.86 -6.25
N GLN A 123 4.87 -12.22 -5.00
CA GLN A 123 5.84 -12.34 -3.91
C GLN A 123 6.78 -13.54 -4.06
N ILE A 124 6.48 -14.52 -4.92
CA ILE A 124 7.39 -15.64 -5.23
C ILE A 124 8.75 -15.12 -5.71
N LYS A 125 8.75 -14.08 -6.56
CA LYS A 125 9.98 -13.45 -7.03
C LYS A 125 10.90 -13.03 -5.88
N ASP A 126 10.39 -12.25 -4.95
CA ASP A 126 11.18 -11.69 -3.86
C ASP A 126 11.50 -12.74 -2.80
N PHE A 127 10.58 -13.67 -2.52
CA PHE A 127 10.77 -14.76 -1.57
C PHE A 127 11.90 -15.72 -1.96
N PHE A 128 12.03 -16.00 -3.26
CA PHE A 128 13.10 -16.86 -3.80
C PHE A 128 14.30 -16.04 -4.33
N GLY A 129 14.24 -14.72 -4.30
CA GLY A 129 15.31 -13.85 -4.82
C GLY A 129 15.53 -14.02 -6.32
N LEU A 130 14.45 -14.19 -7.11
CA LEU A 130 14.56 -14.41 -8.55
C LEU A 130 14.94 -13.12 -9.28
N SER A 131 15.83 -13.23 -10.25
CA SER A 131 16.28 -12.11 -11.08
C SER A 131 15.26 -11.81 -12.20
N ILE A 132 14.16 -11.14 -11.83
CA ILE A 132 13.15 -10.64 -12.77
C ILE A 132 13.11 -9.13 -12.60
N GLU A 133 13.52 -8.36 -13.60
CA GLU A 133 13.52 -6.89 -13.50
C GLU A 133 12.08 -6.34 -13.47
N LYS A 134 11.28 -6.69 -14.47
CA LYS A 134 9.87 -6.29 -14.58
C LYS A 134 9.03 -7.45 -15.05
N PHE A 135 7.82 -7.57 -14.51
CA PHE A 135 6.82 -8.49 -15.05
C PHE A 135 6.14 -7.89 -16.27
N GLU A 136 6.17 -8.63 -17.38
CA GLU A 136 5.53 -8.22 -18.64
C GLU A 136 4.34 -9.14 -18.99
N GLY A 137 3.40 -8.60 -19.77
CA GLY A 137 2.26 -9.34 -20.29
C GLY A 137 1.15 -9.63 -19.28
N HIS A 138 0.30 -10.59 -19.63
CA HIS A 138 -0.85 -11.01 -18.82
C HIS A 138 -0.43 -11.89 -17.64
N TYR A 139 -1.36 -12.14 -16.71
CA TYR A 139 -1.10 -12.88 -15.47
C TYR A 139 -0.45 -14.26 -15.69
N LEU A 140 -0.92 -15.03 -16.68
CA LEU A 140 -0.36 -16.34 -16.99
C LEU A 140 1.09 -16.25 -17.51
N GLU A 141 1.40 -15.25 -18.32
CA GLU A 141 2.74 -15.01 -18.83
C GLU A 141 3.72 -14.68 -17.69
N LYS A 142 3.26 -13.93 -16.68
CA LYS A 142 4.05 -13.64 -15.47
C LYS A 142 4.35 -14.90 -14.66
N ILE A 143 3.40 -15.84 -14.58
CA ILE A 143 3.65 -17.16 -13.97
C ILE A 143 4.75 -17.90 -14.74
N VAL A 144 4.69 -17.91 -16.07
CA VAL A 144 5.73 -18.53 -16.91
C VAL A 144 7.08 -17.87 -16.71
N GLN A 145 7.14 -16.52 -16.60
CA GLN A 145 8.37 -15.81 -16.31
C GLN A 145 8.98 -16.22 -14.95
N ILE A 146 8.14 -16.40 -13.92
CA ILE A 146 8.58 -16.91 -12.61
C ILE A 146 9.21 -18.29 -12.77
N PHE A 147 8.56 -19.22 -13.45
CA PHE A 147 9.09 -20.57 -13.67
C PHE A 147 10.42 -20.56 -14.44
N ASN A 148 10.53 -19.76 -15.49
CA ASN A 148 11.74 -19.67 -16.30
C ASN A 148 12.90 -19.05 -15.52
N SER A 149 12.61 -18.21 -14.52
CA SER A 149 13.62 -17.53 -13.69
C SER A 149 14.06 -18.33 -12.46
N PHE A 150 13.49 -19.52 -12.23
CA PHE A 150 13.82 -20.32 -11.03
C PHE A 150 15.29 -20.72 -10.94
N SER A 151 15.99 -20.80 -12.08
CA SER A 151 17.44 -21.06 -12.10
C SER A 151 18.27 -19.95 -11.46
N THR A 152 17.71 -18.76 -11.25
CA THR A 152 18.38 -17.58 -10.68
C THR A 152 18.15 -17.43 -9.18
N PHE A 153 17.51 -18.39 -8.50
CA PHE A 153 17.14 -18.27 -7.10
C PHE A 153 18.35 -18.05 -6.19
N LYS A 154 18.16 -17.26 -5.13
CA LYS A 154 19.18 -16.97 -4.14
C LYS A 154 18.85 -17.65 -2.82
N THR A 155 19.72 -18.53 -2.37
CA THR A 155 19.55 -19.25 -1.08
C THR A 155 19.48 -18.30 0.12
N SER A 156 20.21 -17.17 0.07
CA SER A 156 20.21 -16.16 1.13
C SER A 156 18.85 -15.50 1.30
N GLU A 157 18.21 -15.11 0.21
CA GLU A 157 16.86 -14.49 0.22
C GLU A 157 15.80 -15.50 0.68
N LEU A 158 15.88 -16.74 0.20
CA LEU A 158 15.00 -17.82 0.64
C LEU A 158 15.14 -18.10 2.14
N ALA A 159 16.36 -18.12 2.67
CA ALA A 159 16.59 -18.32 4.09
C ALA A 159 15.96 -17.21 4.93
N VAL A 160 16.12 -15.93 4.51
CA VAL A 160 15.48 -14.77 5.14
C VAL A 160 13.95 -14.91 5.10
N GLY A 161 13.39 -15.28 3.95
CA GLY A 161 11.96 -15.52 3.78
C GLY A 161 11.43 -16.59 4.72
N ILE A 162 12.09 -17.76 4.78
CA ILE A 162 11.70 -18.88 5.66
C ILE A 162 11.76 -18.49 7.14
N VAL A 163 12.84 -17.84 7.58
CA VAL A 163 13.00 -17.41 8.98
C VAL A 163 11.92 -16.38 9.33
N THR A 164 11.64 -15.44 8.42
CA THR A 164 10.55 -14.46 8.61
C THR A 164 9.20 -15.15 8.78
N LEU A 165 8.84 -16.09 7.89
CA LEU A 165 7.60 -16.86 8.00
C LEU A 165 7.53 -17.66 9.30
N PHE A 166 8.62 -18.28 9.69
CA PHE A 166 8.70 -19.01 10.96
C PHE A 166 8.37 -18.08 12.13
N ILE A 167 9.00 -16.92 12.23
CA ILE A 167 8.72 -15.94 13.28
C ILE A 167 7.25 -15.49 13.23
N LEU A 168 6.71 -15.16 12.06
CA LEU A 168 5.32 -14.72 11.91
C LEU A 168 4.30 -15.76 12.43
N ILE A 169 4.52 -17.04 12.11
CA ILE A 169 3.62 -18.12 12.48
C ILE A 169 3.75 -18.46 13.97
N PHE A 170 4.98 -18.64 14.46
CA PHE A 170 5.22 -19.07 15.83
C PHE A 170 4.98 -17.98 16.85
N TRP A 171 5.30 -16.71 16.54
CA TRP A 171 5.03 -15.59 17.46
C TRP A 171 3.56 -15.42 17.79
N GLN A 172 2.67 -15.69 16.85
CA GLN A 172 1.22 -15.62 17.08
C GLN A 172 0.75 -16.61 18.16
N LYS A 173 1.46 -17.75 18.35
CA LYS A 173 1.13 -18.76 19.38
C LYS A 173 1.55 -18.31 20.78
N THR A 174 2.42 -17.32 20.92
CA THR A 174 2.95 -16.86 22.23
C THR A 174 1.96 -16.01 23.03
N LYS A 175 0.79 -15.66 22.48
CA LYS A 175 -0.20 -14.75 23.08
C LYS A 175 0.39 -13.37 23.47
N SER A 176 1.52 -13.00 22.91
CA SER A 176 2.15 -11.69 23.12
C SER A 176 1.25 -10.57 22.62
N LYS A 177 1.29 -9.42 23.30
CA LYS A 177 0.61 -8.19 22.86
C LYS A 177 1.34 -7.50 21.70
N ILE A 178 2.61 -7.89 21.45
CA ILE A 178 3.42 -7.32 20.36
C ILE A 178 3.04 -8.01 19.05
N PRO A 179 2.65 -7.27 18.01
CA PRO A 179 2.33 -7.85 16.70
C PRO A 179 3.49 -8.63 16.12
N SER A 180 3.21 -9.82 15.58
CA SER A 180 4.23 -10.71 15.00
C SER A 180 5.04 -10.05 13.87
N ALA A 181 4.41 -9.19 13.09
CA ALA A 181 5.08 -8.45 12.01
C ALA A 181 6.20 -7.52 12.53
N LEU A 182 6.00 -6.84 13.66
CA LEU A 182 7.02 -5.99 14.27
C LEU A 182 8.22 -6.80 14.75
N VAL A 183 7.94 -7.93 15.39
CA VAL A 183 9.01 -8.81 15.91
C VAL A 183 9.80 -9.42 14.76
N ALA A 184 9.10 -9.93 13.73
CA ALA A 184 9.75 -10.49 12.55
C ALA A 184 10.63 -9.45 11.87
N LEU A 185 10.11 -8.25 11.63
CA LEU A 185 10.86 -7.18 10.98
C LEU A 185 12.09 -6.77 11.79
N GLY A 186 11.93 -6.47 13.07
CA GLY A 186 13.05 -6.06 13.93
C GLY A 186 14.12 -7.12 14.03
N PHE A 187 13.75 -8.39 14.24
CA PHE A 187 14.68 -9.50 14.36
C PHE A 187 15.44 -9.76 13.04
N ILE A 188 14.72 -9.81 11.92
CA ILE A 188 15.32 -10.05 10.61
C ILE A 188 16.23 -8.88 10.19
N THR A 189 15.83 -7.64 10.45
CA THR A 189 16.70 -6.47 10.14
C THR A 189 18.03 -6.58 10.85
N VAL A 190 18.04 -6.95 12.13
CA VAL A 190 19.29 -7.14 12.89
C VAL A 190 20.11 -8.30 12.33
N ILE A 191 19.48 -9.44 12.03
CA ILE A 191 20.18 -10.60 11.45
C ILE A 191 20.79 -10.25 10.10
N VAL A 192 20.03 -9.63 9.19
CA VAL A 192 20.52 -9.28 7.85
C VAL A 192 21.63 -8.23 7.94
N TYR A 193 21.51 -7.25 8.84
CA TYR A 193 22.57 -6.27 9.08
C TYR A 193 23.88 -6.95 9.53
N ILE A 194 23.80 -7.84 10.50
CA ILE A 194 24.96 -8.61 10.99
C ILE A 194 25.52 -9.51 9.88
N ALA A 195 24.64 -10.22 9.15
CA ALA A 195 25.04 -11.11 8.08
C ALA A 195 25.78 -10.37 6.96
N ASN A 196 25.32 -9.21 6.54
CA ASN A 196 25.98 -8.41 5.49
C ASN A 196 27.34 -7.83 5.94
N ILE A 197 27.55 -7.62 7.26
CA ILE A 197 28.85 -7.18 7.79
C ILE A 197 29.85 -8.34 7.84
N TYR A 198 29.46 -9.48 8.43
CA TYR A 198 30.39 -10.59 8.66
C TYR A 198 30.50 -11.57 7.50
N PHE A 199 29.48 -11.62 6.64
CA PHE A 199 29.39 -12.51 5.47
C PHE A 199 28.97 -11.74 4.21
N PRO A 200 29.78 -10.78 3.73
CA PRO A 200 29.41 -9.94 2.56
C PRO A 200 29.12 -10.74 1.30
N GLN A 201 29.66 -11.96 1.19
CA GLN A 201 29.41 -12.87 0.07
C GLN A 201 27.95 -13.33 -0.04
N LEU A 202 27.16 -13.25 1.02
CA LEU A 202 25.72 -13.58 0.99
C LEU A 202 24.91 -12.54 0.21
N ASN A 203 25.39 -11.30 0.17
CA ASN A 203 24.81 -10.16 -0.57
C ASN A 203 23.29 -10.10 -0.47
N ILE A 204 22.78 -10.11 0.79
CA ILE A 204 21.34 -10.07 1.06
C ILE A 204 20.83 -8.68 0.72
N SER A 205 19.83 -8.62 -0.15
CA SER A 205 19.24 -7.37 -0.63
C SER A 205 18.49 -6.64 0.48
N THR A 206 18.71 -5.35 0.58
CA THR A 206 18.03 -4.45 1.52
C THR A 206 17.49 -3.24 0.77
N VAL A 207 16.55 -2.50 1.37
CA VAL A 207 16.09 -1.22 0.81
C VAL A 207 17.27 -0.28 0.58
N TYR A 208 18.24 -0.27 1.50
CA TYR A 208 19.45 0.54 1.38
C TYR A 208 20.32 0.16 0.18
N SER A 209 20.53 -1.13 -0.07
CA SER A 209 21.39 -1.60 -1.17
C SER A 209 20.71 -1.59 -2.54
N THR A 210 19.37 -1.62 -2.57
CA THR A 210 18.58 -1.78 -3.81
C THR A 210 18.14 -0.44 -4.38
N PHE A 211 17.80 0.51 -3.53
CA PHE A 211 17.26 1.79 -3.96
C PHE A 211 18.31 2.90 -3.90
N HIS A 212 18.33 3.73 -4.94
CA HIS A 212 19.22 4.88 -5.05
C HIS A 212 18.34 6.09 -5.36
N TYR A 213 18.62 7.21 -4.73
CA TYR A 213 17.93 8.46 -4.99
C TYR A 213 18.89 9.51 -5.53
N LYS A 214 18.34 10.37 -6.41
CA LYS A 214 18.99 11.57 -6.92
C LYS A 214 17.96 12.69 -6.93
N ILE A 215 18.08 13.62 -5.98
CA ILE A 215 17.16 14.74 -5.82
C ILE A 215 17.98 16.03 -5.81
N GLY A 216 17.94 16.74 -6.93
CA GLY A 216 18.81 17.90 -7.13
C GLY A 216 20.28 17.50 -7.05
N ASN A 217 21.01 18.07 -6.07
CA ASN A 217 22.42 17.78 -5.83
C ASN A 217 22.65 16.67 -4.77
N LEU A 218 21.59 16.13 -4.21
CA LEU A 218 21.67 15.05 -3.21
C LEU A 218 21.56 13.69 -3.90
N GLU A 219 22.61 12.90 -3.82
CA GLU A 219 22.64 11.52 -4.29
C GLU A 219 22.95 10.59 -3.10
N GLY A 220 22.25 9.45 -3.01
CA GLY A 220 22.49 8.49 -1.95
C GLY A 220 21.78 7.16 -2.18
N GLN A 221 21.92 6.28 -1.18
CA GLN A 221 21.31 4.96 -1.17
C GLN A 221 20.17 4.88 -0.15
N GLY A 222 19.17 4.05 -0.42
CA GLY A 222 18.03 3.85 0.45
C GLY A 222 16.95 4.89 0.24
N ILE A 223 16.35 5.32 1.35
CA ILE A 223 15.27 6.31 1.36
C ILE A 223 15.86 7.72 1.46
N PRO A 224 15.43 8.67 0.59
CA PRO A 224 15.94 10.02 0.66
C PRO A 224 15.59 10.69 2.01
N PRO A 225 16.56 11.34 2.69
CA PRO A 225 16.32 12.05 3.95
C PRO A 225 15.67 13.42 3.70
N ILE A 226 14.59 13.45 2.92
CA ILE A 226 13.90 14.68 2.53
C ILE A 226 12.50 14.65 3.12
N PRO A 227 12.03 15.76 3.74
CA PRO A 227 10.66 15.86 4.16
C PRO A 227 9.71 15.85 2.97
N LEU A 228 8.46 15.50 3.23
CA LEU A 228 7.37 15.62 2.27
C LEU A 228 7.41 17.00 1.59
N GLN A 229 7.47 17.00 0.27
CA GLN A 229 7.45 18.20 -0.54
C GLN A 229 6.17 18.23 -1.39
N PHE A 230 5.68 19.43 -1.65
CA PHE A 230 4.58 19.61 -2.57
C PHE A 230 5.14 19.56 -4.01
N GLU A 231 4.65 18.62 -4.79
CA GLU A 231 4.99 18.45 -6.20
C GLU A 231 3.74 18.27 -7.03
N LEU A 232 3.77 18.77 -8.26
CA LEU A 232 2.65 18.56 -9.19
C LEU A 232 2.69 17.12 -9.72
N PRO A 233 1.55 16.40 -9.76
CA PRO A 233 1.51 15.00 -10.21
C PRO A 233 2.06 14.75 -11.61
N TRP A 234 2.14 15.80 -12.43
CA TRP A 234 2.63 15.77 -13.81
C TRP A 234 4.04 16.36 -13.98
N SER A 235 4.76 16.67 -12.90
CA SER A 235 6.09 17.31 -12.96
C SER A 235 7.15 16.48 -13.69
N TYR A 236 6.99 15.16 -13.76
CA TYR A 236 7.89 14.26 -14.48
C TYR A 236 7.50 14.03 -15.95
N LEU A 237 6.43 14.69 -16.45
CA LEU A 237 6.02 14.63 -17.85
C LEU A 237 6.48 15.89 -18.60
N ASN A 238 6.87 15.71 -19.86
CA ASN A 238 7.08 16.85 -20.75
C ASN A 238 5.72 17.48 -21.10
N THR A 239 5.70 18.77 -21.33
CA THR A 239 4.48 19.55 -21.63
C THR A 239 3.68 18.95 -22.81
N ASP A 240 4.37 18.42 -23.82
CA ASP A 240 3.78 17.81 -25.01
C ASP A 240 3.08 16.46 -24.71
N GLN A 241 3.44 15.80 -23.61
CA GLN A 241 2.83 14.55 -23.17
C GLN A 241 1.51 14.77 -22.44
N ILE A 242 1.25 15.98 -21.94
CA ILE A 242 0.02 16.34 -21.24
C ILE A 242 -1.02 16.75 -22.27
N ASN A 243 -1.70 15.77 -22.83
CA ASN A 243 -2.71 15.95 -23.86
C ASN A 243 -3.98 15.14 -23.57
N LEU A 244 -5.03 15.39 -24.34
CA LEU A 244 -6.30 14.69 -24.20
C LEU A 244 -6.18 13.18 -24.42
N ASP A 245 -5.26 12.73 -25.25
CA ASP A 245 -5.02 11.31 -25.51
C ASP A 245 -4.52 10.58 -24.25
N LEU A 246 -3.58 11.19 -23.54
CA LEU A 246 -3.14 10.68 -22.23
C LEU A 246 -4.30 10.57 -21.25
N PHE A 247 -5.14 11.62 -21.18
CA PHE A 247 -6.30 11.62 -20.30
C PHE A 247 -7.27 10.47 -20.62
N TYR A 248 -7.59 10.25 -21.91
CA TYR A 248 -8.45 9.14 -22.33
C TYR A 248 -7.84 7.76 -22.00
N LYS A 249 -6.53 7.60 -22.11
CA LYS A 249 -5.84 6.36 -21.76
C LYS A 249 -5.83 6.11 -20.25
N LEU A 250 -5.68 7.15 -19.42
CA LEU A 250 -5.66 7.03 -17.97
C LEU A 250 -7.05 6.87 -17.34
N LEU A 251 -8.12 7.31 -18.00
CA LEU A 251 -9.46 7.31 -17.45
C LEU A 251 -9.99 5.91 -17.06
N PRO A 252 -9.84 4.84 -17.86
CA PRO A 252 -10.27 3.49 -17.46
C PRO A 252 -9.56 3.00 -16.20
N HIS A 253 -8.26 3.27 -16.09
CA HIS A 253 -7.45 2.92 -14.91
C HIS A 253 -7.91 3.70 -13.68
N SER A 254 -8.21 4.98 -13.85
CA SER A 254 -8.71 5.84 -12.76
C SER A 254 -10.08 5.38 -12.26
N ILE A 255 -10.97 4.95 -13.15
CA ILE A 255 -12.26 4.36 -12.80
C ILE A 255 -12.06 3.05 -12.03
N ALA A 256 -11.15 2.19 -12.47
CA ALA A 256 -10.83 0.94 -11.78
C ALA A 256 -10.30 1.19 -10.35
N ILE A 257 -9.38 2.16 -10.19
CA ILE A 257 -8.87 2.58 -8.87
C ILE A 257 -10.02 3.10 -8.00
N ALA A 258 -10.91 3.95 -8.55
CA ALA A 258 -12.03 4.52 -7.80
C ALA A 258 -13.01 3.43 -7.33
N ILE A 259 -13.40 2.51 -8.21
CA ILE A 259 -14.30 1.41 -7.86
C ILE A 259 -13.68 0.52 -6.78
N LEU A 260 -12.42 0.12 -6.96
CA LEU A 260 -11.74 -0.72 -6.00
C LEU A 260 -11.53 -0.01 -4.67
N GLY A 261 -11.14 1.27 -4.70
CA GLY A 261 -10.99 2.10 -3.50
C GLY A 261 -12.31 2.30 -2.74
N ALA A 262 -13.42 2.50 -3.47
CA ALA A 262 -14.74 2.56 -2.87
C ALA A 262 -15.10 1.24 -2.15
N LEU A 263 -14.95 0.11 -2.84
CA LEU A 263 -15.24 -1.22 -2.29
C LEU A 263 -14.41 -1.49 -1.04
N GLU A 264 -13.08 -1.30 -1.08
CA GLU A 264 -12.23 -1.54 0.07
C GLU A 264 -12.54 -0.63 1.26
N SER A 265 -12.70 0.68 1.02
CA SER A 265 -12.99 1.64 2.08
C SER A 265 -14.31 1.36 2.77
N LEU A 266 -15.36 1.05 1.99
CA LEU A 266 -16.68 0.76 2.54
C LEU A 266 -16.73 -0.59 3.22
N LEU A 267 -16.06 -1.63 2.69
CA LEU A 267 -15.91 -2.92 3.38
C LEU A 267 -15.14 -2.77 4.70
N CYS A 268 -14.08 -1.98 4.70
CA CYS A 268 -13.32 -1.66 5.91
C CYS A 268 -14.21 -0.96 6.95
N ALA A 269 -15.05 -0.03 6.51
CA ALA A 269 -16.01 0.65 7.37
C ALA A 269 -17.03 -0.33 7.99
N VAL A 270 -17.62 -1.22 7.19
CA VAL A 270 -18.55 -2.25 7.68
C VAL A 270 -17.89 -3.15 8.73
N ILE A 271 -16.66 -3.61 8.48
CA ILE A 271 -15.93 -4.46 9.41
C ILE A 271 -15.62 -3.69 10.71
N SER A 272 -15.14 -2.45 10.61
CA SER A 272 -14.83 -1.62 11.77
C SER A 272 -16.06 -1.26 12.59
N ASP A 273 -17.18 -1.01 11.94
CA ASP A 273 -18.46 -0.74 12.59
C ASP A 273 -18.95 -1.98 13.37
N GLY A 274 -18.84 -3.18 12.77
CA GLY A 274 -19.14 -4.44 13.45
C GLY A 274 -18.27 -4.69 14.69
N MET A 275 -17.03 -4.21 14.70
CA MET A 275 -16.12 -4.38 15.85
C MET A 275 -16.30 -3.31 16.93
N THR A 276 -16.73 -2.11 16.57
CA THR A 276 -16.78 -0.94 17.48
C THR A 276 -18.17 -0.54 17.90
N GLY A 277 -19.22 -1.05 17.22
CA GLY A 277 -20.60 -0.64 17.42
C GLY A 277 -20.93 0.77 16.88
N HIS A 278 -20.01 1.41 16.18
CA HIS A 278 -20.27 2.68 15.49
C HIS A 278 -21.00 2.43 14.17
N LYS A 279 -21.54 3.51 13.59
CA LYS A 279 -22.16 3.48 12.27
C LYS A 279 -21.51 4.53 11.39
N THR A 280 -20.79 4.08 10.38
CA THR A 280 -20.13 4.95 9.39
C THR A 280 -21.12 5.35 8.30
N ASP A 281 -21.14 6.62 7.93
CA ASP A 281 -21.88 7.10 6.75
C ASP A 281 -21.08 6.77 5.48
N PRO A 282 -21.56 5.85 4.62
CA PRO A 282 -20.81 5.38 3.47
C PRO A 282 -20.56 6.48 2.43
N ASN A 283 -21.47 7.45 2.29
CA ASN A 283 -21.29 8.54 1.33
C ASN A 283 -20.25 9.53 1.79
N LYS A 284 -20.24 9.87 3.08
CA LYS A 284 -19.18 10.71 3.67
C LYS A 284 -17.82 10.01 3.64
N GLU A 285 -17.80 8.69 3.78
CA GLU A 285 -16.55 7.92 3.65
C GLU A 285 -15.99 8.02 2.23
N LEU A 286 -16.83 7.88 1.19
CA LEU A 286 -16.39 8.07 -0.20
C LEU A 286 -15.92 9.50 -0.48
N ILE A 287 -16.61 10.52 0.05
CA ILE A 287 -16.18 11.92 -0.06
C ILE A 287 -14.80 12.09 0.59
N GLY A 288 -14.60 11.54 1.78
CA GLY A 288 -13.31 11.60 2.48
C GLY A 288 -12.18 10.91 1.70
N GLN A 289 -12.43 9.74 1.14
CA GLN A 289 -11.47 9.02 0.28
C GLN A 289 -11.21 9.77 -1.02
N GLY A 290 -12.25 10.41 -1.61
CA GLY A 290 -12.11 11.25 -2.80
C GLY A 290 -11.18 12.44 -2.54
N ILE A 291 -11.45 13.22 -1.50
CA ILE A 291 -10.59 14.35 -1.10
C ILE A 291 -9.16 13.87 -0.84
N THR A 292 -9.01 12.74 -0.16
CA THR A 292 -7.70 12.15 0.14
C THR A 292 -6.92 11.82 -1.13
N ASN A 293 -7.53 11.12 -2.08
CA ASN A 293 -6.88 10.74 -3.34
C ASN A 293 -6.65 11.92 -4.30
N ILE A 294 -7.34 13.05 -4.10
CA ILE A 294 -7.00 14.31 -4.78
C ILE A 294 -5.73 14.92 -4.18
N ILE A 295 -5.55 14.88 -2.86
CA ILE A 295 -4.44 15.53 -2.18
C ILE A 295 -3.16 14.70 -2.23
N VAL A 296 -3.26 13.39 -2.04
CA VAL A 296 -2.11 12.47 -1.95
C VAL A 296 -1.12 12.61 -3.10
N PRO A 297 -1.52 12.69 -4.39
CA PRO A 297 -0.60 12.82 -5.52
C PRO A 297 0.24 14.10 -5.51
N PHE A 298 -0.22 15.19 -4.89
CA PHE A 298 0.55 16.43 -4.77
C PHE A 298 1.71 16.34 -3.76
N PHE A 299 1.80 15.24 -3.04
CA PHE A 299 2.91 14.92 -2.16
C PHE A 299 3.65 13.65 -2.62
N GLY A 300 3.54 13.30 -3.90
CA GLY A 300 4.16 12.13 -4.48
C GLY A 300 3.57 10.79 -4.01
N GLY A 301 2.43 10.82 -3.29
CA GLY A 301 1.80 9.60 -2.80
C GLY A 301 1.01 8.86 -3.87
N ILE A 302 1.03 7.54 -3.81
CA ILE A 302 0.27 6.65 -4.70
C ILE A 302 -1.19 6.53 -4.24
N PRO A 303 -2.13 6.06 -5.09
CA PRO A 303 -3.53 5.87 -4.73
C PRO A 303 -3.71 5.13 -3.41
N ALA A 304 -4.63 5.61 -2.58
CA ALA A 304 -4.86 5.13 -1.22
C ALA A 304 -6.32 4.73 -0.98
N THR A 305 -6.51 3.79 -0.07
CA THR A 305 -7.83 3.39 0.43
C THR A 305 -7.74 2.92 1.88
N ALA A 306 -8.85 2.68 2.56
CA ALA A 306 -8.85 2.14 3.90
C ALA A 306 -8.37 0.68 3.90
N ALA A 307 -7.43 0.37 4.79
CA ALA A 307 -6.81 -0.95 4.88
C ALA A 307 -7.40 -1.77 6.03
N ILE A 308 -8.10 -2.84 5.70
CA ILE A 308 -8.80 -3.70 6.67
C ILE A 308 -7.84 -4.21 7.76
N ALA A 309 -6.70 -4.77 7.38
CA ALA A 309 -5.75 -5.35 8.34
C ALA A 309 -5.23 -4.31 9.34
N ARG A 310 -4.85 -3.11 8.88
CA ARG A 310 -4.39 -2.00 9.73
C ARG A 310 -5.51 -1.49 10.63
N THR A 311 -6.73 -1.37 10.11
CA THR A 311 -7.91 -0.95 10.86
C THR A 311 -8.25 -1.95 11.98
N VAL A 312 -8.21 -3.25 11.71
CA VAL A 312 -8.42 -4.29 12.72
C VAL A 312 -7.37 -4.21 13.83
N VAL A 313 -6.10 -3.98 13.48
CA VAL A 313 -5.03 -3.77 14.48
C VAL A 313 -5.31 -2.52 15.30
N ASN A 314 -5.72 -1.41 14.67
CA ASN A 314 -6.07 -0.17 15.34
C ASN A 314 -7.17 -0.39 16.40
N VAL A 315 -8.27 -1.01 16.00
CA VAL A 315 -9.40 -1.32 16.92
C VAL A 315 -8.97 -2.26 18.05
N LYS A 316 -8.25 -3.34 17.74
CA LYS A 316 -7.75 -4.29 18.76
C LYS A 316 -6.74 -3.65 19.73
N SER A 317 -6.04 -2.61 19.31
CA SER A 317 -5.12 -1.83 20.15
C SER A 317 -5.83 -0.78 21.01
N GLY A 318 -7.17 -0.67 20.89
CA GLY A 318 -7.99 0.20 21.71
C GLY A 318 -8.34 1.56 21.10
N ALA A 319 -8.29 1.68 19.78
CA ALA A 319 -8.74 2.88 19.06
C ALA A 319 -10.25 3.10 19.21
N THR A 320 -10.64 4.34 19.49
CA THR A 320 -12.03 4.77 19.61
C THR A 320 -12.33 6.08 18.89
N SER A 321 -11.31 6.72 18.32
CA SER A 321 -11.45 8.03 17.68
C SER A 321 -10.46 8.19 16.53
N LYS A 322 -10.74 9.15 15.65
CA LYS A 322 -9.91 9.57 14.50
C LYS A 322 -8.46 9.94 14.88
N ILE A 323 -8.20 10.29 16.13
CA ILE A 323 -6.85 10.62 16.62
C ILE A 323 -5.88 9.46 16.40
N SER A 324 -6.34 8.21 16.57
CA SER A 324 -5.48 7.04 16.33
C SER A 324 -5.08 6.85 14.87
N SER A 325 -5.84 7.42 13.95
CA SER A 325 -5.57 7.31 12.51
C SER A 325 -4.71 8.47 11.97
N VAL A 326 -4.64 9.58 12.73
CA VAL A 326 -3.79 10.74 12.39
C VAL A 326 -2.36 10.57 12.92
N ILE A 327 -2.18 9.82 14.01
CA ILE A 327 -0.87 9.52 14.63
C ILE A 327 -0.13 8.46 13.85
#